data_34cd99e9964dca4513596830ae109a35
#
_entry.id   34cd99e9964dca4513596830ae109a35
#
_cell.length_a   1.000
_cell.length_b   1.000
_cell.length_c   1.000
_cell.angle_alpha   90.00
_cell.angle_beta   90.00
_cell.angle_gamma   90.00
#
_symmetry.space_group_name_H-M   'P 1'
#
loop_
_entity.id
_entity.type
_entity.pdbx_description
1 polymer ?
#
loop_
_entity_poly.entity_id
_entity_poly.type
_entity_poly.pdbx_seq_one_letter_code
_entity_poly.pdbx_strand_id
1 'polypeptide(L)'
;RDDLSGRDVARKLLIIARELGVELEMQDIVVEGLVPPSCASVPKEKFLGELAKCDGDVLSRLKAAQAKKKLFRFVARYEKGKAHVGLEEVGEDHALAHLRGTDNMLIVTSALYNKTPLVIQGPGAGRDVTAAGVLADIMKLAGYLV
;
A
#
# COMPACT_ATOMS: atom_id res chain seq x y z
N ARG A 1 -4.97 1.75 -14.74
CA ARG A 1 -3.51 1.94 -14.82
C ARG A 1 -3.01 2.70 -13.59
N ASP A 2 -3.62 3.82 -13.24
CA ASP A 2 -3.17 4.67 -12.12
C ASP A 2 -3.21 3.91 -10.80
N ASP A 3 -4.26 3.13 -10.54
CA ASP A 3 -4.39 2.29 -9.34
C ASP A 3 -3.28 1.22 -9.25
N LEU A 4 -2.82 0.71 -10.41
CA LEU A 4 -1.75 -0.29 -10.47
C LEU A 4 -0.35 0.34 -10.47
N SER A 5 -0.24 1.67 -10.56
CA SER A 5 1.04 2.36 -10.61
C SER A 5 1.78 2.39 -9.28
N GLY A 6 1.10 2.17 -8.17
CA GLY A 6 1.65 2.27 -6.82
C GLY A 6 1.78 3.70 -6.27
N ARG A 7 1.44 4.72 -7.06
CA ARG A 7 1.62 6.13 -6.65
C ARG A 7 0.76 6.53 -5.46
N ASP A 8 -0.46 6.00 -5.35
CA ASP A 8 -1.33 6.26 -4.21
C ASP A 8 -0.74 5.70 -2.92
N VAL A 9 -0.23 4.48 -2.99
CA VAL A 9 0.41 3.81 -1.84
C VAL A 9 1.70 4.55 -1.44
N ALA A 10 2.46 5.04 -2.42
CA ALA A 10 3.65 5.86 -2.16
C ALA A 10 3.30 7.19 -1.47
N ARG A 11 2.19 7.86 -1.86
CA ARG A 11 1.71 9.07 -1.18
C ARG A 11 1.33 8.79 0.28
N LYS A 12 0.67 7.68 0.54
CA LYS A 12 0.33 7.27 1.92
C LYS A 12 1.59 7.06 2.76
N LEU A 13 2.60 6.38 2.21
CA LEU A 13 3.89 6.21 2.87
C LEU A 13 4.55 7.55 3.16
N LEU A 14 4.56 8.46 2.18
CA LEU A 14 5.15 9.79 2.30
C LEU A 14 4.51 10.60 3.44
N ILE A 15 3.17 10.58 3.51
CA ILE A 15 2.44 11.29 4.57
C ILE A 15 2.84 10.73 5.93
N ILE A 16 2.80 9.41 6.11
CA ILE A 16 3.13 8.77 7.39
C ILE A 16 4.58 9.03 7.78
N ALA A 17 5.52 8.93 6.83
CA ALA A 17 6.93 9.18 7.08
C ALA A 17 7.17 10.63 7.56
N ARG A 18 6.52 11.61 6.93
CA ARG A 18 6.61 13.02 7.33
C ARG A 18 6.02 13.30 8.71
N GLU A 19 4.89 12.67 9.05
CA GLU A 19 4.31 12.74 10.40
C GLU A 19 5.24 12.15 11.47
N LEU A 20 6.10 11.20 11.08
CA LEU A 20 7.15 10.66 11.95
C LEU A 20 8.44 11.51 11.97
N GLY A 21 8.44 12.66 11.32
CA GLY A 21 9.60 13.57 11.29
C GLY A 21 10.68 13.17 10.28
N VAL A 22 10.38 12.28 9.33
CA VAL A 22 11.32 11.89 8.28
C VAL A 22 11.26 12.89 7.14
N GLU A 23 12.40 13.45 6.77
CA GLU A 23 12.54 14.26 5.55
C GLU A 23 12.56 13.33 4.34
N LEU A 24 11.42 13.19 3.68
CA LEU A 24 11.21 12.32 2.52
C LEU A 24 10.45 13.08 1.44
N GLU A 25 10.86 12.91 0.20
CA GLU A 25 10.16 13.42 -0.98
C GLU A 25 9.67 12.26 -1.86
N MET A 26 8.72 12.56 -2.73
CA MET A 26 8.11 11.55 -3.60
C MET A 26 9.12 10.87 -4.54
N GLN A 27 10.17 11.59 -4.93
CA GLN A 27 11.25 11.11 -5.77
C GLN A 27 12.22 10.17 -5.06
N ASP A 28 12.23 10.19 -3.72
CA ASP A 28 13.09 9.33 -2.90
C ASP A 28 12.47 7.94 -2.67
N ILE A 29 11.21 7.77 -3.08
CA ILE A 29 10.48 6.52 -2.95
C ILE A 29 10.66 5.69 -4.23
N VAL A 30 11.28 4.54 -4.11
CA VAL A 30 11.35 3.57 -5.20
C VAL A 30 9.98 2.90 -5.35
N VAL A 31 9.32 3.10 -6.49
CA VAL A 31 7.99 2.56 -6.75
C VAL A 31 8.04 1.51 -7.84
N GLU A 32 7.79 0.27 -7.47
CA GLU A 32 7.59 -0.86 -8.39
C GLU A 32 6.09 -1.10 -8.58
N GLY A 33 5.53 -0.45 -9.61
CA GLY A 33 4.12 -0.62 -9.96
C GLY A 33 3.80 -2.01 -10.49
N LEU A 34 2.51 -2.33 -10.55
CA LEU A 34 2.01 -3.60 -11.09
C LEU A 34 1.73 -3.55 -12.60
N VAL A 35 1.96 -2.41 -13.25
CA VAL A 35 1.78 -2.26 -14.70
C VAL A 35 3.01 -2.84 -15.41
N PRO A 36 2.85 -3.91 -16.21
CA PRO A 36 3.96 -4.43 -16.99
C PRO A 36 4.51 -3.37 -17.96
N PRO A 37 5.83 -3.33 -18.21
CA PRO A 37 6.43 -2.39 -19.15
C PRO A 37 5.77 -2.41 -20.54
N SER A 38 5.36 -3.58 -21.02
CA SER A 38 4.63 -3.77 -22.28
C SER A 38 3.27 -3.06 -22.32
N CYS A 39 2.67 -2.79 -21.16
CA CYS A 39 1.37 -2.14 -21.03
C CYS A 39 1.45 -0.65 -20.67
N ALA A 40 2.65 -0.11 -20.44
CA ALA A 40 2.85 1.24 -19.94
C ALA A 40 2.29 2.33 -20.85
N SER A 41 2.44 2.18 -22.17
CA SER A 41 2.00 3.14 -23.19
C SER A 41 0.73 2.74 -23.95
N VAL A 42 0.09 1.63 -23.57
CA VAL A 42 -1.14 1.14 -24.24
C VAL A 42 -2.30 2.13 -24.00
N PRO A 43 -3.11 2.46 -25.02
CA PRO A 43 -4.32 3.27 -24.86
C PRO A 43 -5.27 2.67 -23.80
N LYS A 44 -6.00 3.55 -23.07
CA LYS A 44 -6.85 3.14 -21.95
C LYS A 44 -7.88 2.08 -22.34
N GLU A 45 -8.45 2.21 -23.52
CA GLU A 45 -9.49 1.33 -24.07
C GLU A 45 -8.99 -0.10 -24.32
N LYS A 46 -7.69 -0.25 -24.61
CA LYS A 46 -7.04 -1.54 -24.89
C LYS A 46 -6.28 -2.11 -23.70
N PHE A 47 -6.12 -1.31 -22.64
CA PHE A 47 -5.24 -1.64 -21.52
C PHE A 47 -5.57 -2.98 -20.87
N LEU A 48 -6.83 -3.24 -20.54
CA LEU A 48 -7.25 -4.48 -19.89
C LEU A 48 -7.00 -5.72 -20.78
N GLY A 49 -7.24 -5.59 -22.10
CA GLY A 49 -6.98 -6.68 -23.04
C GLY A 49 -5.49 -7.02 -23.19
N GLU A 50 -4.63 -6.00 -23.16
CA GLU A 50 -3.18 -6.20 -23.20
C GLU A 50 -2.64 -6.72 -21.86
N LEU A 51 -3.19 -6.26 -20.73
CA LEU A 51 -2.82 -6.73 -19.41
C LEU A 51 -3.09 -8.22 -19.24
N ALA A 52 -4.22 -8.72 -19.76
CA ALA A 52 -4.58 -10.13 -19.72
C ALA A 52 -3.54 -11.05 -20.40
N LYS A 53 -2.76 -10.54 -21.34
CA LYS A 53 -1.67 -11.31 -21.97
C LYS A 53 -0.51 -11.61 -21.02
N CYS A 54 -0.42 -10.87 -19.90
CA CYS A 54 0.60 -11.04 -18.87
C CYS A 54 0.17 -12.01 -17.76
N ASP A 55 -1.07 -12.54 -17.81
CA ASP A 55 -1.61 -13.42 -16.77
C ASP A 55 -0.77 -14.68 -16.54
N GLY A 56 -0.17 -15.22 -17.60
CA GLY A 56 0.69 -16.40 -17.51
C GLY A 56 1.90 -16.22 -16.58
N ASP A 57 2.56 -15.07 -16.70
CA ASP A 57 3.73 -14.74 -15.87
C ASP A 57 3.32 -14.51 -14.41
N VAL A 58 2.23 -13.77 -14.21
CA VAL A 58 1.68 -13.51 -12.87
C VAL A 58 1.25 -14.81 -12.21
N LEU A 59 0.56 -15.70 -12.95
CA LEU A 59 0.14 -17.00 -12.45
C LEU A 59 1.33 -17.88 -12.06
N SER A 60 2.39 -17.87 -12.85
CA SER A 60 3.61 -18.64 -12.56
C SER A 60 4.27 -18.16 -11.25
N ARG A 61 4.37 -16.85 -11.07
CA ARG A 61 4.89 -16.24 -9.82
C ARG A 61 3.99 -16.58 -8.63
N LEU A 62 2.67 -16.52 -8.81
CA LEU A 62 1.70 -16.86 -7.76
C LEU A 62 1.85 -18.30 -7.31
N LYS A 63 1.93 -19.26 -8.24
CA LYS A 63 2.13 -20.68 -7.94
C LYS A 63 3.46 -20.91 -7.20
N ALA A 64 4.53 -20.24 -7.61
CA ALA A 64 5.83 -20.34 -6.95
C ALA A 64 5.79 -19.80 -5.50
N ALA A 65 5.07 -18.71 -5.25
CA ALA A 65 4.87 -18.19 -3.90
C ALA A 65 4.01 -19.14 -3.03
N GLN A 66 2.92 -19.65 -3.60
CA GLN A 66 2.05 -20.63 -2.92
C GLN A 66 2.79 -21.92 -2.53
N ALA A 67 3.68 -22.43 -3.38
CA ALA A 67 4.52 -23.59 -3.07
C ALA A 67 5.42 -23.35 -1.85
N LYS A 68 5.75 -22.09 -1.56
CA LYS A 68 6.52 -21.68 -0.38
C LYS A 68 5.61 -21.26 0.80
N LYS A 69 4.31 -21.49 0.73
CA LYS A 69 3.30 -20.99 1.69
C LYS A 69 3.37 -19.47 1.89
N LYS A 70 3.52 -18.74 0.80
CA LYS A 70 3.58 -17.28 0.79
C LYS A 70 2.44 -16.70 -0.03
N LEU A 71 2.07 -15.46 0.31
CA LEU A 71 1.05 -14.66 -0.35
C LEU A 71 1.69 -13.39 -0.89
N PHE A 72 1.18 -12.86 -2.00
CA PHE A 72 1.56 -11.54 -2.48
C PHE A 72 0.74 -10.45 -1.77
N ARG A 73 1.45 -9.39 -1.36
CA ARG A 73 0.85 -8.15 -0.89
C ARG A 73 1.54 -6.96 -1.54
N PHE A 74 0.77 -5.95 -1.86
CA PHE A 74 1.32 -4.69 -2.35
C PHE A 74 1.63 -3.81 -1.14
N VAL A 75 2.92 -3.56 -0.90
CA VAL A 75 3.42 -3.01 0.36
C VAL A 75 4.19 -1.73 0.10
N ALA A 76 3.96 -0.72 0.95
CA ALA A 76 4.86 0.41 1.12
C ALA A 76 5.69 0.20 2.38
N ARG A 77 6.99 0.34 2.28
CA ARG A 77 7.93 0.12 3.38
C ARG A 77 8.88 1.29 3.51
N TYR A 78 9.03 1.77 4.73
CA TYR A 78 10.14 2.64 5.10
C TYR A 78 10.97 1.94 6.17
N GLU A 79 12.22 1.68 5.85
CA GLU A 79 13.14 0.99 6.75
C GLU A 79 14.58 1.47 6.52
N LYS A 80 15.29 1.79 7.59
CA LYS A 80 16.73 2.19 7.55
C LYS A 80 17.02 3.30 6.54
N GLY A 81 16.15 4.31 6.49
CA GLY A 81 16.30 5.45 5.58
C GLY A 81 15.93 5.19 4.12
N LYS A 82 15.35 4.03 3.81
CA LYS A 82 14.92 3.68 2.44
C LYS A 82 13.41 3.55 2.37
N ALA A 83 12.82 4.13 1.34
CA ALA A 83 11.40 4.05 1.03
C ALA A 83 11.18 3.24 -0.25
N HIS A 84 10.33 2.24 -0.18
CA HIS A 84 10.02 1.35 -1.31
C HIS A 84 8.54 1.02 -1.33
N VAL A 85 7.97 0.89 -2.51
CA VAL A 85 6.61 0.42 -2.76
C VAL A 85 6.65 -0.65 -3.84
N GLY A 86 6.09 -1.81 -3.55
CA GLY A 86 6.08 -2.91 -4.51
C GLY A 86 5.34 -4.15 -4.02
N LEU A 87 5.40 -5.19 -4.83
CA LEU A 87 4.79 -6.48 -4.54
C LEU A 87 5.76 -7.33 -3.72
N GLU A 88 5.38 -7.66 -2.48
CA GLU A 88 6.17 -8.47 -1.58
C GLU A 88 5.54 -9.86 -1.34
N GLU A 89 6.39 -10.88 -1.19
CA GLU A 89 6.00 -12.21 -0.71
C GLU A 89 5.98 -12.21 0.82
N VAL A 90 4.83 -12.42 1.43
CA VAL A 90 4.66 -12.50 2.90
C VAL A 90 4.28 -13.92 3.32
N GLY A 91 4.80 -14.39 4.45
CA GLY A 91 4.42 -15.67 5.04
C GLY A 91 3.01 -15.65 5.61
N GLU A 92 2.42 -16.82 5.81
CA GLU A 92 1.04 -16.97 6.33
C GLU A 92 0.90 -16.43 7.77
N ASP A 93 1.98 -16.42 8.53
CA ASP A 93 2.06 -15.91 9.91
C ASP A 93 2.25 -14.40 9.99
N HIS A 94 2.55 -13.75 8.88
CA HIS A 94 2.74 -12.30 8.84
C HIS A 94 1.40 -11.56 8.92
N ALA A 95 1.32 -10.45 9.67
CA ALA A 95 0.09 -9.68 9.83
C ALA A 95 -0.57 -9.31 8.49
N LEU A 96 0.22 -8.90 7.49
CA LEU A 96 -0.28 -8.58 6.15
C LEU A 96 -0.98 -9.76 5.46
N ALA A 97 -0.70 -11.01 5.82
CA ALA A 97 -1.35 -12.16 5.22
C ALA A 97 -2.86 -12.18 5.52
N HIS A 98 -3.25 -11.62 6.67
CA HIS A 98 -4.63 -11.60 7.15
C HIS A 98 -5.45 -10.41 6.64
N LEU A 99 -4.85 -9.49 5.90
CA LEU A 99 -5.55 -8.35 5.30
C LEU A 99 -6.62 -8.81 4.31
N ARG A 100 -7.85 -8.31 4.47
CA ARG A 100 -9.02 -8.71 3.67
C ARG A 100 -9.78 -7.53 3.11
N GLY A 101 -10.46 -7.76 2.00
CA GLY A 101 -11.35 -6.79 1.38
C GLY A 101 -10.65 -5.48 1.02
N THR A 102 -11.25 -4.37 1.41
CA THR A 102 -10.76 -3.00 1.13
C THR A 102 -9.98 -2.39 2.29
N ASP A 103 -9.66 -3.18 3.32
CA ASP A 103 -8.91 -2.69 4.47
C ASP A 103 -7.49 -2.27 4.09
N ASN A 104 -7.02 -1.24 4.75
CA ASN A 104 -5.60 -0.92 4.82
C ASN A 104 -5.02 -1.41 6.14
N MET A 105 -3.73 -1.66 6.15
CA MET A 105 -3.00 -2.05 7.34
C MET A 105 -1.71 -1.23 7.44
N LEU A 106 -1.47 -0.68 8.61
CA LEU A 106 -0.22 -0.05 8.99
C LEU A 106 0.47 -0.91 10.06
N ILE A 107 1.72 -1.27 9.82
CA ILE A 107 2.55 -2.02 10.77
C ILE A 107 3.70 -1.11 11.18
N VAL A 108 3.80 -0.85 12.48
CA VAL A 108 4.86 0.00 13.04
C VAL A 108 5.74 -0.84 13.95
N THR A 109 7.02 -0.92 13.59
CA THR A 109 8.07 -1.49 14.43
C THR A 109 8.85 -0.36 15.11
N SER A 110 8.96 -0.40 16.41
CA SER A 110 9.67 0.59 17.21
C SER A 110 10.48 -0.08 18.32
N ALA A 111 11.20 0.69 19.11
CA ALA A 111 11.93 0.15 20.26
C ALA A 111 11.01 -0.57 21.27
N LEU A 112 9.78 -0.09 21.44
CA LEU A 112 8.77 -0.70 22.32
C LEU A 112 8.01 -1.84 21.63
N TYR A 113 7.67 -1.67 20.38
CA TYR A 113 6.90 -2.64 19.56
C TYR A 113 7.82 -3.38 18.59
N ASN A 114 8.86 -4.07 19.11
CA ASN A 114 9.85 -4.73 18.27
C ASN A 114 9.49 -6.21 18.04
N LYS A 115 9.34 -6.97 19.13
CA LYS A 115 8.99 -8.40 19.03
C LYS A 115 7.56 -8.60 18.51
N THR A 116 6.66 -7.72 18.92
CA THR A 116 5.27 -7.69 18.49
C THR A 116 5.00 -6.29 17.95
N PRO A 117 5.03 -6.09 16.62
CA PRO A 117 4.76 -4.79 16.02
C PRO A 117 3.36 -4.27 16.33
N LEU A 118 3.20 -2.95 16.40
CA LEU A 118 1.88 -2.33 16.46
C LEU A 118 1.21 -2.48 15.08
N VAL A 119 0.02 -3.05 15.08
CA VAL A 119 -0.79 -3.22 13.87
C VAL A 119 -2.06 -2.40 13.98
N ILE A 120 -2.28 -1.53 12.99
CA ILE A 120 -3.50 -0.74 12.84
C ILE A 120 -4.15 -1.20 11.54
N GLN A 121 -5.38 -1.70 11.62
CA GLN A 121 -6.14 -2.18 10.47
C GLN A 121 -7.53 -1.58 10.45
N GLY A 122 -8.02 -1.24 9.27
CA GLY A 122 -9.38 -0.77 9.09
C GLY A 122 -9.66 -0.36 7.65
N PRO A 123 -10.91 0.00 7.34
CA PRO A 123 -11.30 0.44 6.01
C PRO A 123 -10.56 1.73 5.63
N GLY A 124 -9.89 1.70 4.49
CA GLY A 124 -9.13 2.85 3.97
C GLY A 124 -9.97 3.79 3.09
N ALA A 125 -11.17 3.36 2.71
CA ALA A 125 -12.10 4.11 1.86
C ALA A 125 -13.55 3.71 2.14
N GLY A 126 -14.47 4.56 1.76
CA GLY A 126 -15.91 4.34 1.93
C GLY A 126 -16.63 5.64 2.25
N ARG A 127 -17.90 5.75 1.86
CA ARG A 127 -18.70 6.98 2.06
C ARG A 127 -18.75 7.38 3.53
N ASP A 128 -19.07 6.44 4.39
CA ASP A 128 -19.28 6.69 5.82
C ASP A 128 -17.96 7.03 6.53
N VAL A 129 -16.88 6.31 6.22
CA VAL A 129 -15.54 6.57 6.77
C VAL A 129 -15.03 7.94 6.33
N THR A 130 -15.20 8.29 5.06
CA THR A 130 -14.80 9.62 4.54
C THR A 130 -15.63 10.73 5.16
N ALA A 131 -16.94 10.57 5.25
CA ALA A 131 -17.84 11.56 5.87
C ALA A 131 -17.51 11.75 7.36
N ALA A 132 -17.27 10.66 8.09
CA ALA A 132 -16.85 10.72 9.49
C ALA A 132 -15.53 11.45 9.68
N GLY A 133 -14.54 11.21 8.80
CA GLY A 133 -13.26 11.91 8.82
C GLY A 133 -13.41 13.41 8.61
N VAL A 134 -14.17 13.82 7.59
CA VAL A 134 -14.46 15.24 7.32
C VAL A 134 -15.17 15.89 8.50
N LEU A 135 -16.19 15.22 9.07
CA LEU A 135 -16.92 15.75 10.23
C LEU A 135 -15.99 15.89 11.44
N ALA A 136 -15.13 14.90 11.70
CA ALA A 136 -14.17 14.96 12.80
C ALA A 136 -13.21 16.15 12.66
N ASP A 137 -12.73 16.43 11.44
CA ASP A 137 -11.86 17.58 11.19
C ASP A 137 -12.59 18.91 11.36
N ILE A 138 -13.85 19.02 10.92
CA ILE A 138 -14.68 20.19 11.16
C ILE A 138 -14.88 20.42 12.67
N MET A 139 -15.18 19.37 13.43
CA MET A 139 -15.34 19.46 14.88
C MET A 139 -14.05 19.87 15.60
N LYS A 140 -12.90 19.36 15.19
CA LYS A 140 -11.60 19.81 15.71
C LYS A 140 -11.38 21.28 15.44
N LEU A 141 -11.60 21.75 14.20
CA LEU A 141 -11.46 23.15 13.83
C LEU A 141 -12.40 24.05 14.68
N ALA A 142 -13.65 23.66 14.84
CA ALA A 142 -14.60 24.38 15.67
C ALA A 142 -14.13 24.50 17.13
N GLY A 143 -13.50 23.44 17.68
CA GLY A 143 -12.92 23.45 19.02
C GLY A 143 -11.69 24.38 19.18
N TYR A 144 -11.01 24.73 18.09
CA TYR A 144 -9.91 25.72 18.12
C TYR A 144 -10.39 27.18 17.96
N LEU A 145 -11.63 27.38 17.51
CA LEU A 145 -12.21 28.71 17.26
C LEU A 145 -13.01 29.25 18.46
N VAL A 146 -13.18 28.47 19.51
CA VAL A 146 -13.82 28.82 20.78
C VAL A 146 -12.75 29.02 21.87
#